data_f48737f6d5d1f2649a2b71363c6083d2
#
_entry.id   f48737f6d5d1f2649a2b71363c6083d2
#
_cell.length_a   1.000
_cell.length_b   1.000
_cell.length_c   1.000
_cell.angle_alpha   90.00
_cell.angle_beta   90.00
_cell.angle_gamma   90.00
#
_symmetry.space_group_name_H-M   'P 1'
#
loop_
_entity.id
_entity.type
_entity.pdbx_description
1 polymer ?
#
loop_
_entity_poly.entity_id
_entity_poly.type
_entity_poly.pdbx_seq_one_letter_code
_entity_poly.pdbx_strand_id
1 'polypeptide(L)'
;MRKKFIKSILIVFVLITQLSLLKAQTQEIDLSGQWGFQTDLMDFRRGSLDIRYMHRLQESILLPGITDDYKIGYKSPYRHIDRLTRVYEYMGPAWYQREITIPKEWKGKRIFISFERVHWLSSIYVDTKEVSKIDYISVPHNHELTDFVKPGKTHLITVCVDNRYQYNTHKWDHAHSEYTQINWNGILGEMKLVALDPVYIEDMQLYPNVSEHSVKVRMKILNHTHKLVTGKAFFTISGEQYKQTRETMVSGNDSVFYVEDIIALGKDIRLWDEFTPNLYTLQCDLATTTGSTNYQHTQSATFGLREIKADRDNILINGHRVHLRGTVENAVFPKTGYAPVDDASWERILTILKDYGMNHMRFHSWCPPAAAFRTADKLGIYLEVEMPMWG
;
A
#
# COMPACT_ATOMS: atom_id res chain seq x y z
N MET A 1 -29.53 -13.03 50.24
CA MET A 1 -29.99 -12.74 48.88
C MET A 1 -29.37 -11.48 48.26
N ARG A 2 -29.24 -10.33 48.93
CA ARG A 2 -28.66 -9.11 48.33
C ARG A 2 -27.20 -9.20 47.82
N LYS A 3 -26.31 -9.94 48.50
CA LYS A 3 -24.90 -10.08 48.08
C LYS A 3 -24.67 -10.93 46.83
N LYS A 4 -25.56 -11.86 46.51
CA LYS A 4 -25.47 -12.67 45.27
C LYS A 4 -25.94 -11.87 44.04
N PHE A 5 -26.91 -10.98 44.21
CA PHE A 5 -27.44 -10.15 43.10
C PHE A 5 -26.41 -9.09 42.65
N ILE A 6 -25.66 -8.49 43.58
CA ILE A 6 -24.63 -7.51 43.26
C ILE A 6 -23.44 -8.15 42.54
N LYS A 7 -23.03 -9.37 42.87
CA LYS A 7 -21.98 -10.10 42.14
C LYS A 7 -22.42 -10.46 40.72
N SER A 8 -23.67 -10.84 40.52
CA SER A 8 -24.18 -11.16 39.15
C SER A 8 -24.29 -9.92 38.26
N ILE A 9 -24.66 -8.77 38.82
CA ILE A 9 -24.71 -7.49 38.06
C ILE A 9 -23.29 -7.02 37.71
N LEU A 10 -22.31 -7.17 38.61
CA LEU A 10 -20.91 -6.80 38.33
C LEU A 10 -20.27 -7.69 37.28
N ILE A 11 -20.59 -8.99 37.25
CA ILE A 11 -20.08 -9.94 36.22
C ILE A 11 -20.72 -9.65 34.88
N VAL A 12 -22.00 -9.29 34.82
CA VAL A 12 -22.69 -8.90 33.56
C VAL A 12 -22.13 -7.56 33.05
N PHE A 13 -21.83 -6.59 33.94
CA PHE A 13 -21.23 -5.32 33.50
C PHE A 13 -19.77 -5.48 32.99
N VAL A 14 -18.96 -6.37 33.60
CA VAL A 14 -17.61 -6.71 33.14
C VAL A 14 -17.66 -7.49 31.82
N LEU A 15 -18.65 -8.37 31.61
CA LEU A 15 -18.83 -9.07 30.34
C LEU A 15 -19.32 -8.13 29.23
N ILE A 16 -20.17 -7.14 29.52
CA ILE A 16 -20.65 -6.17 28.54
C ILE A 16 -19.53 -5.20 28.14
N THR A 17 -18.62 -4.84 29.05
CA THR A 17 -17.44 -4.02 28.73
C THR A 17 -16.35 -4.76 27.97
N GLN A 18 -16.30 -6.09 28.03
CA GLN A 18 -15.37 -6.88 27.23
C GLN A 18 -15.90 -7.24 25.83
N LEU A 19 -17.21 -7.13 25.58
CA LEU A 19 -17.79 -7.38 24.24
C LEU A 19 -17.64 -6.17 23.29
N SER A 20 -17.16 -5.03 23.73
CA SER A 20 -17.02 -3.82 22.90
C SER A 20 -15.63 -3.58 22.33
N LEU A 21 -14.69 -4.50 22.51
CA LEU A 21 -13.36 -4.49 21.87
C LEU A 21 -13.24 -5.58 20.79
N LEU A 22 -14.27 -5.80 19.99
CA LEU A 22 -14.09 -6.37 18.67
C LEU A 22 -13.27 -5.34 17.87
N LYS A 23 -11.96 -5.61 17.71
CA LYS A 23 -11.10 -4.83 16.81
C LYS A 23 -11.82 -4.70 15.47
N ALA A 24 -12.06 -3.47 15.04
CA ALA A 24 -12.53 -3.21 13.69
C ALA A 24 -11.38 -3.57 12.75
N GLN A 25 -11.29 -4.82 12.39
CA GLN A 25 -10.38 -5.26 11.35
C GLN A 25 -10.93 -4.74 10.03
N THR A 26 -10.12 -4.03 9.25
CA THR A 26 -10.44 -3.72 7.85
C THR A 26 -10.91 -5.00 7.18
N GLN A 27 -12.10 -4.97 6.59
CA GLN A 27 -12.63 -6.16 5.94
C GLN A 27 -12.03 -6.25 4.54
N GLU A 28 -11.26 -7.30 4.28
CA GLU A 28 -10.53 -7.47 3.04
C GLU A 28 -10.83 -8.85 2.41
N ILE A 29 -10.79 -8.91 1.09
CA ILE A 29 -10.84 -10.14 0.31
C ILE A 29 -9.61 -10.16 -0.59
N ASP A 30 -8.78 -11.18 -0.46
CA ASP A 30 -7.68 -11.43 -1.37
C ASP A 30 -8.20 -11.74 -2.77
N LEU A 31 -7.67 -11.05 -3.76
CA LEU A 31 -8.02 -11.21 -5.17
C LEU A 31 -6.96 -11.97 -5.96
N SER A 32 -5.92 -12.49 -5.32
CA SER A 32 -4.95 -13.36 -5.97
C SER A 32 -5.61 -14.63 -6.52
N GLY A 33 -4.99 -15.24 -7.51
CA GLY A 33 -5.47 -16.48 -8.12
C GLY A 33 -5.85 -16.31 -9.59
N GLN A 34 -6.73 -17.18 -10.07
CA GLN A 34 -7.06 -17.26 -11.49
C GLN A 34 -8.01 -16.15 -11.93
N TRP A 35 -7.63 -15.47 -13.04
CA TRP A 35 -8.43 -14.46 -13.74
C TRP A 35 -8.61 -14.86 -15.20
N GLY A 36 -9.76 -14.60 -15.78
CA GLY A 36 -9.95 -14.62 -17.23
C GLY A 36 -9.03 -13.60 -17.89
N PHE A 37 -8.48 -13.89 -19.06
CA PHE A 37 -7.44 -13.08 -19.68
C PHE A 37 -7.62 -12.95 -21.19
N GLN A 38 -7.23 -11.80 -21.73
CA GLN A 38 -7.09 -11.60 -23.19
C GLN A 38 -6.23 -10.37 -23.49
N THR A 39 -5.38 -10.48 -24.48
CA THR A 39 -4.65 -9.34 -25.06
C THR A 39 -5.51 -8.59 -26.08
N ASP A 40 -5.16 -7.34 -26.34
CA ASP A 40 -5.85 -6.48 -27.33
C ASP A 40 -4.86 -5.59 -28.08
N LEU A 41 -3.99 -6.22 -28.87
CA LEU A 41 -2.94 -5.55 -29.64
C LEU A 41 -3.46 -4.45 -30.57
N MET A 42 -4.67 -4.64 -31.13
CA MET A 42 -5.27 -3.70 -32.07
C MET A 42 -6.14 -2.64 -31.40
N ASP A 43 -6.26 -2.69 -30.07
CA ASP A 43 -7.09 -1.79 -29.27
C ASP A 43 -8.56 -1.69 -29.72
N PHE A 44 -9.07 -2.78 -30.32
CA PHE A 44 -10.44 -2.85 -30.83
C PHE A 44 -11.49 -2.68 -29.73
N ARG A 45 -11.10 -2.99 -28.48
CA ARG A 45 -12.02 -3.03 -27.36
C ARG A 45 -12.30 -1.66 -26.76
N ARG A 46 -11.49 -0.66 -27.03
CA ARG A 46 -11.75 0.72 -26.58
C ARG A 46 -12.97 1.36 -27.24
N GLY A 47 -13.35 0.89 -28.44
CA GLY A 47 -14.49 1.42 -29.20
C GLY A 47 -15.76 0.56 -29.15
N SER A 48 -15.69 -0.72 -28.80
CA SER A 48 -16.81 -1.66 -28.84
C SER A 48 -17.33 -1.95 -27.44
N LEU A 49 -18.51 -1.47 -27.12
CA LEU A 49 -19.19 -1.66 -25.82
C LEU A 49 -19.42 -3.14 -25.50
N ASP A 50 -19.61 -4.02 -26.49
CA ASP A 50 -20.07 -5.39 -26.30
C ASP A 50 -18.97 -6.36 -25.87
N ILE A 51 -17.72 -6.05 -26.14
CA ILE A 51 -16.62 -6.99 -25.90
C ILE A 51 -15.96 -6.77 -24.52
N ARG A 52 -16.08 -5.58 -23.93
CA ARG A 52 -15.36 -5.19 -22.71
C ARG A 52 -15.88 -5.89 -21.45
N TYR A 53 -17.17 -6.18 -21.41
CA TYR A 53 -17.81 -6.59 -20.15
C TYR A 53 -18.89 -7.68 -20.32
N MET A 54 -19.31 -7.99 -21.54
CA MET A 54 -20.42 -8.92 -21.78
C MET A 54 -19.97 -10.34 -22.14
N HIS A 55 -18.74 -10.49 -22.64
CA HIS A 55 -18.18 -11.80 -22.97
C HIS A 55 -17.14 -12.23 -21.95
N ARG A 56 -17.25 -13.47 -21.49
CA ARG A 56 -16.22 -14.10 -20.67
C ARG A 56 -14.94 -14.23 -21.49
N LEU A 57 -13.83 -13.81 -20.92
CA LEU A 57 -12.52 -14.00 -21.53
C LEU A 57 -12.19 -15.49 -21.51
N GLN A 58 -11.70 -16.01 -22.63
CA GLN A 58 -11.54 -17.45 -22.86
C GLN A 58 -10.24 -18.01 -22.26
N GLU A 59 -9.20 -17.19 -22.27
CA GLU A 59 -7.91 -17.56 -21.68
C GLU A 59 -7.91 -17.27 -20.19
N SER A 60 -6.90 -17.75 -19.48
CA SER A 60 -6.76 -17.48 -18.05
C SER A 60 -5.31 -17.32 -17.65
N ILE A 61 -5.10 -16.52 -16.63
CA ILE A 61 -3.79 -16.19 -16.06
C ILE A 61 -3.89 -16.18 -14.53
N LEU A 62 -2.79 -16.48 -13.86
CA LEU A 62 -2.70 -16.27 -12.42
C LEU A 62 -2.21 -14.85 -12.13
N LEU A 63 -2.89 -14.15 -11.24
CA LEU A 63 -2.47 -12.88 -10.68
C LEU A 63 -2.25 -13.02 -9.16
N PRO A 64 -1.30 -12.27 -8.58
CA PRO A 64 -0.38 -11.33 -9.22
C PRO A 64 0.61 -12.02 -10.17
N GLY A 65 0.97 -11.34 -11.24
CA GLY A 65 1.86 -11.84 -12.29
C GLY A 65 1.90 -10.92 -13.51
N ILE A 66 2.76 -11.25 -14.47
CA ILE A 66 2.94 -10.48 -15.69
C ILE A 66 2.76 -11.36 -16.94
N THR A 67 2.51 -10.71 -18.07
CA THR A 67 2.34 -11.41 -19.37
C THR A 67 3.56 -12.24 -19.77
N ASP A 68 4.75 -11.82 -19.40
CA ASP A 68 6.01 -12.51 -19.71
C ASP A 68 6.13 -13.88 -19.06
N ASP A 69 5.61 -14.05 -17.84
CA ASP A 69 5.58 -15.33 -17.11
C ASP A 69 4.79 -16.41 -17.88
N TYR A 70 3.84 -15.98 -18.71
CA TYR A 70 2.96 -16.83 -19.51
C TYR A 70 3.38 -16.90 -20.98
N LYS A 71 4.53 -16.32 -21.33
CA LYS A 71 5.05 -16.29 -22.71
C LYS A 71 4.07 -15.62 -23.69
N ILE A 72 3.34 -14.60 -23.22
CA ILE A 72 2.36 -13.87 -24.01
C ILE A 72 3.05 -12.77 -24.80
N GLY A 73 2.68 -12.64 -26.07
CA GLY A 73 3.24 -11.65 -26.98
C GLY A 73 4.15 -12.25 -28.05
N TYR A 74 4.92 -11.38 -28.69
CA TYR A 74 5.85 -11.76 -29.75
C TYR A 74 7.16 -12.27 -29.13
N LYS A 75 7.63 -13.43 -29.56
CA LYS A 75 8.93 -13.93 -29.13
C LYS A 75 10.02 -13.15 -29.84
N SER A 76 10.80 -12.37 -29.10
CA SER A 76 11.88 -11.56 -29.64
C SER A 76 13.00 -12.44 -30.21
N PRO A 77 13.45 -12.21 -31.46
CA PRO A 77 14.61 -12.88 -32.03
C PRO A 77 15.94 -12.25 -31.58
N TYR A 78 15.85 -11.10 -30.92
CA TYR A 78 17.03 -10.31 -30.56
C TYR A 78 17.50 -10.62 -29.13
N ARG A 79 18.82 -10.52 -28.94
CA ARG A 79 19.45 -10.43 -27.61
C ARG A 79 20.15 -9.09 -27.50
N HIS A 80 19.74 -8.32 -26.52
CA HIS A 80 20.39 -7.05 -26.21
C HIS A 80 21.61 -7.28 -25.31
N ILE A 81 22.69 -6.55 -25.56
CA ILE A 81 23.91 -6.57 -24.75
C ILE A 81 24.01 -5.35 -23.83
N ASP A 82 23.20 -4.34 -24.10
CA ASP A 82 23.18 -3.02 -23.45
C ASP A 82 22.00 -2.87 -22.48
N ARG A 83 21.10 -3.84 -22.41
CA ARG A 83 19.90 -3.82 -21.58
C ARG A 83 19.34 -5.22 -21.36
N LEU A 84 18.33 -5.35 -20.50
CA LEU A 84 17.62 -6.61 -20.32
C LEU A 84 16.94 -7.05 -21.63
N THR A 85 17.14 -8.31 -22.01
CA THR A 85 16.43 -8.90 -23.15
C THR A 85 15.07 -9.42 -22.71
N ARG A 86 14.01 -8.79 -23.16
CA ARG A 86 12.67 -9.31 -23.00
C ARG A 86 12.45 -10.44 -24.02
N VAL A 87 12.14 -11.64 -23.53
CA VAL A 87 11.99 -12.83 -24.38
C VAL A 87 10.64 -12.84 -25.10
N TYR A 88 9.58 -12.43 -24.42
CA TYR A 88 8.24 -12.28 -24.98
C TYR A 88 7.79 -10.85 -24.80
N GLU A 89 7.53 -10.16 -25.91
CA GLU A 89 7.22 -8.73 -25.93
C GLU A 89 5.71 -8.54 -26.16
N TYR A 90 5.04 -8.02 -25.16
CA TYR A 90 3.67 -7.53 -25.30
C TYR A 90 3.60 -6.07 -24.86
N MET A 91 3.14 -5.21 -25.76
CA MET A 91 2.87 -3.79 -25.47
C MET A 91 1.45 -3.46 -25.96
N GLY A 92 0.60 -3.07 -25.04
CA GLY A 92 -0.80 -2.76 -25.32
C GLY A 92 -1.75 -3.10 -24.17
N PRO A 93 -3.04 -2.92 -24.39
CA PRO A 93 -4.06 -3.28 -23.40
C PRO A 93 -4.14 -4.79 -23.17
N ALA A 94 -4.03 -5.22 -21.93
CA ALA A 94 -4.31 -6.57 -21.48
C ALA A 94 -5.54 -6.55 -20.55
N TRP A 95 -6.47 -7.44 -20.79
CA TRP A 95 -7.76 -7.49 -20.12
C TRP A 95 -7.81 -8.68 -19.17
N TYR A 96 -8.17 -8.39 -17.91
CA TYR A 96 -8.31 -9.36 -16.83
C TYR A 96 -9.73 -9.34 -16.33
N GLN A 97 -10.33 -10.50 -16.05
CA GLN A 97 -11.75 -10.56 -15.70
C GLN A 97 -12.01 -11.62 -14.62
N ARG A 98 -12.80 -11.24 -13.60
CA ARG A 98 -13.20 -12.16 -12.54
C ARG A 98 -14.58 -11.81 -12.00
N GLU A 99 -15.40 -12.82 -11.70
CA GLU A 99 -16.62 -12.66 -10.90
C GLU A 99 -16.26 -12.57 -9.43
N ILE A 100 -16.79 -11.55 -8.77
CA ILE A 100 -16.55 -11.29 -7.35
C ILE A 100 -17.91 -11.08 -6.67
N THR A 101 -18.16 -11.86 -5.61
CA THR A 101 -19.33 -11.68 -4.77
C THR A 101 -19.02 -10.70 -3.65
N ILE A 102 -19.76 -9.61 -3.58
CA ILE A 102 -19.63 -8.62 -2.51
C ILE A 102 -20.37 -9.13 -1.27
N PRO A 103 -19.69 -9.22 -0.10
CA PRO A 103 -20.33 -9.68 1.13
C PRO A 103 -21.55 -8.83 1.51
N LYS A 104 -22.59 -9.47 2.02
CA LYS A 104 -23.84 -8.78 2.44
C LYS A 104 -23.59 -7.81 3.59
N GLU A 105 -22.68 -8.16 4.48
CA GLU A 105 -22.24 -7.39 5.65
C GLU A 105 -21.51 -6.09 5.29
N TRP A 106 -21.09 -5.92 4.02
CA TRP A 106 -20.48 -4.68 3.53
C TRP A 106 -21.50 -3.60 3.17
N LYS A 107 -22.79 -3.83 3.49
CA LYS A 107 -23.83 -2.84 3.28
C LYS A 107 -23.53 -1.56 4.06
N GLY A 108 -23.50 -0.42 3.33
CA GLY A 108 -23.22 0.90 3.90
C GLY A 108 -21.74 1.22 4.07
N LYS A 109 -20.84 0.32 3.65
CA LYS A 109 -19.41 0.58 3.60
C LYS A 109 -18.96 1.19 2.28
N ARG A 110 -17.77 1.82 2.30
CA ARG A 110 -17.03 2.24 1.11
C ARG A 110 -16.23 1.04 0.62
N ILE A 111 -16.29 0.74 -0.65
CA ILE A 111 -15.70 -0.48 -1.23
C ILE A 111 -14.68 -0.07 -2.28
N PHE A 112 -13.45 -0.58 -2.12
CA PHE A 112 -12.33 -0.29 -3.00
C PHE A 112 -11.74 -1.58 -3.53
N ILE A 113 -11.24 -1.55 -4.78
CA ILE A 113 -10.30 -2.54 -5.29
C ILE A 113 -8.92 -1.91 -5.32
N SER A 114 -7.94 -2.60 -4.72
CA SER A 114 -6.58 -2.13 -4.56
C SER A 114 -5.60 -3.08 -5.25
N PHE A 115 -4.68 -2.52 -6.02
CA PHE A 115 -3.56 -3.23 -6.63
C PHE A 115 -2.26 -2.55 -6.19
N GLU A 116 -1.33 -3.31 -5.61
CA GLU A 116 -0.10 -2.72 -5.08
C GLU A 116 0.77 -2.11 -6.17
N ARG A 117 0.95 -2.82 -7.29
CA ARG A 117 1.72 -2.32 -8.43
C ARG A 117 1.07 -2.70 -9.75
N VAL A 118 0.89 -1.72 -10.60
CA VAL A 118 0.37 -1.88 -11.96
C VAL A 118 1.32 -1.18 -12.93
N HIS A 119 1.59 -1.77 -14.07
CA HIS A 119 2.41 -1.13 -15.09
C HIS A 119 1.69 -1.12 -16.44
N TRP A 120 1.15 0.00 -16.85
CA TRP A 120 1.21 1.36 -16.35
C TRP A 120 -0.18 1.85 -15.95
N LEU A 121 -1.10 2.03 -16.94
CA LEU A 121 -2.46 2.49 -16.78
C LEU A 121 -3.37 1.33 -16.39
N SER A 122 -4.14 1.45 -15.32
CA SER A 122 -5.28 0.57 -15.05
C SER A 122 -6.62 1.26 -15.30
N SER A 123 -7.55 0.53 -15.90
CA SER A 123 -8.94 0.95 -16.06
C SER A 123 -9.85 -0.14 -15.48
N ILE A 124 -10.79 0.22 -14.62
CA ILE A 124 -11.71 -0.71 -13.97
C ILE A 124 -13.11 -0.57 -14.54
N TYR A 125 -13.74 -1.72 -14.73
CA TYR A 125 -15.15 -1.84 -15.13
C TYR A 125 -15.85 -2.78 -14.17
N VAL A 126 -17.07 -2.41 -13.76
CA VAL A 126 -17.99 -3.26 -13.01
C VAL A 126 -19.19 -3.56 -13.91
N ASP A 127 -19.40 -4.85 -14.21
CA ASP A 127 -20.38 -5.30 -15.20
C ASP A 127 -20.16 -4.55 -16.53
N THR A 128 -21.05 -3.62 -16.89
CA THR A 128 -20.98 -2.84 -18.14
C THR A 128 -20.51 -1.40 -17.96
N LYS A 129 -20.13 -0.99 -16.74
CA LYS A 129 -19.82 0.41 -16.43
C LYS A 129 -18.35 0.62 -16.19
N GLU A 130 -17.77 1.60 -16.85
CA GLU A 130 -16.44 2.11 -16.48
C GLU A 130 -16.52 2.83 -15.14
N VAL A 131 -15.59 2.51 -14.25
CA VAL A 131 -15.50 3.07 -12.91
C VAL A 131 -14.50 4.22 -12.88
N SER A 132 -13.24 3.92 -13.18
CA SER A 132 -12.13 4.89 -13.10
C SER A 132 -10.88 4.38 -13.82
N LYS A 133 -9.94 5.32 -14.03
CA LYS A 133 -8.60 5.07 -14.58
C LYS A 133 -7.56 5.66 -13.66
N ILE A 134 -6.45 4.95 -13.47
CA ILE A 134 -5.28 5.39 -12.70
C ILE A 134 -4.03 5.05 -13.48
N ASP A 135 -3.09 6.00 -13.59
CA ASP A 135 -1.87 5.89 -14.38
C ASP A 135 -0.59 6.19 -13.58
N TYR A 136 -0.63 5.93 -12.29
CA TYR A 136 0.55 6.08 -11.42
C TYR A 136 1.52 4.92 -11.60
N ILE A 137 2.84 5.18 -11.54
CA ILE A 137 3.85 4.14 -11.79
C ILE A 137 4.28 3.45 -10.49
N SER A 138 4.37 4.18 -9.40
CA SER A 138 5.12 3.73 -8.21
C SER A 138 4.28 3.61 -6.94
N VAL A 139 2.98 3.83 -7.04
CA VAL A 139 2.04 3.79 -5.91
C VAL A 139 0.87 2.85 -6.19
N PRO A 140 0.19 2.33 -5.15
CA PRO A 140 -0.97 1.48 -5.32
C PRO A 140 -2.09 2.16 -6.11
N HIS A 141 -2.78 1.38 -6.94
CA HIS A 141 -3.99 1.81 -7.62
C HIS A 141 -5.22 1.43 -6.81
N ASN A 142 -5.87 2.42 -6.20
CA ASN A 142 -7.06 2.27 -5.39
C ASN A 142 -8.28 2.80 -6.15
N HIS A 143 -9.11 1.91 -6.70
CA HIS A 143 -10.32 2.29 -7.40
C HIS A 143 -11.53 2.11 -6.50
N GLU A 144 -12.36 3.14 -6.38
CA GLU A 144 -13.56 3.07 -5.59
C GLU A 144 -14.74 2.48 -6.37
N LEU A 145 -15.33 1.42 -5.84
CA LEU A 145 -16.43 0.67 -6.44
C LEU A 145 -17.78 0.92 -5.77
N THR A 146 -17.84 1.72 -4.72
CA THR A 146 -19.01 1.87 -3.81
C THR A 146 -20.33 2.04 -4.57
N ASP A 147 -20.38 2.94 -5.57
CA ASP A 147 -21.59 3.26 -6.31
C ASP A 147 -21.91 2.29 -7.46
N PHE A 148 -20.99 1.35 -7.71
CA PHE A 148 -21.07 0.42 -8.85
C PHE A 148 -21.43 -1.01 -8.42
N VAL A 149 -21.14 -1.38 -7.17
CA VAL A 149 -21.38 -2.73 -6.64
C VAL A 149 -22.53 -2.74 -5.63
N LYS A 150 -23.16 -3.91 -5.49
CA LYS A 150 -24.25 -4.12 -4.52
C LYS A 150 -23.88 -5.24 -3.55
N PRO A 151 -23.81 -4.97 -2.24
CA PRO A 151 -23.60 -6.00 -1.22
C PRO A 151 -24.59 -7.15 -1.35
N GLY A 152 -24.09 -8.37 -1.29
CA GLY A 152 -24.85 -9.61 -1.48
C GLY A 152 -25.06 -10.02 -2.95
N LYS A 153 -24.45 -9.31 -3.91
CA LYS A 153 -24.49 -9.64 -5.33
C LYS A 153 -23.10 -10.01 -5.86
N THR A 154 -23.11 -10.81 -6.90
CA THR A 154 -21.91 -11.10 -7.71
C THR A 154 -21.85 -10.13 -8.87
N HIS A 155 -20.69 -9.56 -9.09
CA HIS A 155 -20.38 -8.63 -10.18
C HIS A 155 -19.21 -9.14 -11.00
N LEU A 156 -19.23 -8.86 -12.30
CA LEU A 156 -18.11 -9.10 -13.18
C LEU A 156 -17.17 -7.89 -13.11
N ILE A 157 -16.02 -8.09 -12.50
CA ILE A 157 -14.97 -7.08 -12.45
C ILE A 157 -14.03 -7.30 -13.64
N THR A 158 -13.85 -6.28 -14.45
CA THR A 158 -12.93 -6.28 -15.59
C THR A 158 -11.87 -5.20 -15.38
N VAL A 159 -10.61 -5.59 -15.49
CA VAL A 159 -9.44 -4.72 -15.37
C VAL A 159 -8.74 -4.69 -16.71
N CYS A 160 -8.48 -3.50 -17.24
CA CYS A 160 -7.58 -3.29 -18.38
C CYS A 160 -6.28 -2.71 -17.86
N VAL A 161 -5.17 -3.39 -18.12
CA VAL A 161 -3.83 -2.86 -17.89
C VAL A 161 -3.17 -2.56 -19.22
N ASP A 162 -2.70 -1.32 -19.38
CA ASP A 162 -2.06 -0.85 -20.62
C ASP A 162 -0.65 -0.36 -20.28
N ASN A 163 0.37 -1.09 -20.75
CA ASN A 163 1.78 -0.79 -20.50
C ASN A 163 2.42 0.11 -21.59
N ARG A 164 1.63 0.67 -22.49
CA ARG A 164 2.14 1.69 -23.40
C ARG A 164 2.51 2.95 -22.63
N TYR A 165 3.55 3.65 -23.12
CA TYR A 165 3.96 4.91 -22.52
C TYR A 165 2.81 5.91 -22.49
N GLN A 166 2.43 6.35 -21.29
CA GLN A 166 1.37 7.35 -21.09
C GLN A 166 1.94 8.77 -21.24
N TYR A 167 3.18 8.96 -20.81
CA TYR A 167 3.91 10.23 -20.84
C TYR A 167 5.32 10.02 -21.35
N ASN A 168 5.91 11.07 -21.92
CA ASN A 168 7.32 11.05 -22.30
C ASN A 168 8.17 11.57 -21.12
N THR A 169 8.68 10.65 -20.31
CA THR A 169 9.55 10.94 -19.16
C THR A 169 11.02 10.75 -19.46
N HIS A 170 11.36 10.47 -20.72
CA HIS A 170 12.67 10.15 -21.24
C HIS A 170 12.98 8.63 -21.30
N LYS A 171 13.76 8.21 -22.30
CA LYS A 171 14.11 6.79 -22.53
C LYS A 171 14.98 6.16 -21.45
N TRP A 172 15.63 6.95 -20.61
CA TRP A 172 16.51 6.50 -19.54
C TRP A 172 15.83 6.47 -18.16
N ASP A 173 14.57 6.78 -18.09
CA ASP A 173 13.80 6.67 -16.86
C ASP A 173 13.69 5.20 -16.43
N HIS A 174 14.33 4.87 -15.30
CA HIS A 174 14.44 3.49 -14.82
C HIS A 174 13.12 2.91 -14.31
N ALA A 175 12.14 3.76 -14.01
CA ALA A 175 10.84 3.31 -13.49
C ALA A 175 10.04 2.48 -14.49
N HIS A 176 10.20 2.75 -15.80
CA HIS A 176 9.36 2.14 -16.83
C HIS A 176 10.05 1.98 -18.20
N SER A 177 11.32 2.39 -18.33
CA SER A 177 12.04 2.28 -19.58
C SER A 177 12.51 0.85 -19.86
N GLU A 178 12.28 0.37 -21.07
CA GLU A 178 12.83 -0.90 -21.56
C GLU A 178 14.37 -0.94 -21.63
N TYR A 179 15.04 0.20 -21.49
CA TYR A 179 16.49 0.30 -21.45
C TYR A 179 17.09 -0.12 -20.10
N THR A 180 16.26 -0.28 -19.07
CA THR A 180 16.69 -0.64 -17.70
C THR A 180 15.97 -1.88 -17.20
N GLN A 181 14.66 -1.84 -17.02
CA GLN A 181 13.80 -2.99 -16.77
C GLN A 181 13.02 -3.35 -18.01
N ILE A 182 12.34 -4.48 -18.02
CA ILE A 182 11.39 -4.78 -19.10
C ILE A 182 10.14 -3.91 -18.96
N ASN A 183 9.52 -3.58 -20.09
CA ASN A 183 8.19 -2.94 -20.09
C ASN A 183 7.11 -4.02 -19.90
N TRP A 184 7.00 -4.55 -18.70
CA TRP A 184 6.07 -5.63 -18.38
C TRP A 184 4.61 -5.15 -18.40
N ASN A 185 3.67 -6.08 -18.55
CA ASN A 185 2.24 -5.82 -18.41
C ASN A 185 1.67 -6.78 -17.38
N GLY A 186 0.96 -6.25 -16.39
CA GLY A 186 0.35 -7.07 -15.35
C GLY A 186 0.10 -6.32 -14.05
N ILE A 187 -0.12 -7.11 -13.01
CA ILE A 187 -0.37 -6.64 -11.64
C ILE A 187 0.55 -7.42 -10.71
N LEU A 188 1.32 -6.72 -9.90
CA LEU A 188 2.28 -7.31 -8.96
C LEU A 188 1.95 -6.91 -7.52
N GLY A 189 2.40 -7.74 -6.57
CA GLY A 189 2.17 -7.54 -5.15
C GLY A 189 0.74 -7.84 -4.72
N GLU A 190 0.24 -7.17 -3.69
CA GLU A 190 -1.09 -7.41 -3.15
C GLU A 190 -2.20 -6.95 -4.11
N MET A 191 -3.23 -7.78 -4.19
CA MET A 191 -4.48 -7.49 -4.89
C MET A 191 -5.64 -7.77 -3.96
N LYS A 192 -6.44 -6.76 -3.62
CA LYS A 192 -7.51 -6.96 -2.65
C LYS A 192 -8.75 -6.10 -2.88
N LEU A 193 -9.89 -6.59 -2.43
CA LEU A 193 -11.07 -5.78 -2.19
C LEU A 193 -11.08 -5.36 -0.73
N VAL A 194 -11.36 -4.09 -0.48
CA VAL A 194 -11.35 -3.50 0.86
C VAL A 194 -12.67 -2.83 1.14
N ALA A 195 -13.25 -3.08 2.33
CA ALA A 195 -14.45 -2.38 2.79
C ALA A 195 -14.17 -1.56 4.04
N LEU A 196 -14.41 -0.26 3.96
CA LEU A 196 -14.20 0.71 5.02
C LEU A 196 -15.54 1.31 5.48
N ASP A 197 -15.63 1.69 6.74
CA ASP A 197 -16.75 2.50 7.20
C ASP A 197 -16.77 3.87 6.50
N PRO A 198 -17.91 4.57 6.43
CA PRO A 198 -17.98 5.93 5.86
C PRO A 198 -17.11 6.97 6.55
N VAL A 199 -16.63 6.69 7.76
CA VAL A 199 -15.65 7.51 8.48
C VAL A 199 -14.42 6.66 8.72
N TYR A 200 -13.29 7.01 8.12
CA TYR A 200 -12.05 6.24 8.22
C TYR A 200 -10.81 7.11 8.13
N ILE A 201 -9.69 6.60 8.61
CA ILE A 201 -8.37 7.21 8.45
C ILE A 201 -7.89 6.91 7.03
N GLU A 202 -7.71 7.92 6.20
CA GLU A 202 -7.14 7.77 4.86
C GLU A 202 -5.61 7.70 4.91
N ASP A 203 -5.01 8.54 5.78
CA ASP A 203 -3.57 8.64 5.91
C ASP A 203 -3.20 8.90 7.37
N MET A 204 -2.11 8.28 7.83
CA MET A 204 -1.56 8.47 9.16
C MET A 204 -0.04 8.66 9.07
N GLN A 205 0.38 9.89 9.32
CA GLN A 205 1.77 10.31 9.26
C GLN A 205 2.35 10.42 10.68
N LEU A 206 3.57 9.90 10.84
CA LEU A 206 4.31 9.92 12.09
C LEU A 206 5.57 10.76 11.94
N TYR A 207 5.75 11.71 12.85
CA TYR A 207 6.90 12.62 12.89
C TYR A 207 7.63 12.46 14.22
N PRO A 208 8.65 11.57 14.29
CA PRO A 208 9.46 11.38 15.48
C PRO A 208 10.26 12.62 15.83
N ASN A 209 10.38 12.93 17.12
CA ASN A 209 11.22 13.98 17.66
C ASN A 209 12.17 13.40 18.72
N VAL A 210 13.46 13.32 18.37
CA VAL A 210 14.48 12.72 19.24
C VAL A 210 14.73 13.53 20.50
N SER A 211 14.80 14.86 20.37
CA SER A 211 15.12 15.75 21.49
C SER A 211 14.03 15.77 22.57
N GLU A 212 12.78 15.60 22.16
CA GLU A 212 11.62 15.57 23.06
C GLU A 212 11.16 14.16 23.45
N HIS A 213 11.80 13.13 22.88
CA HIS A 213 11.34 11.73 23.02
C HIS A 213 9.84 11.62 22.77
N SER A 214 9.40 12.12 21.63
CA SER A 214 7.98 12.17 21.27
C SER A 214 7.77 11.77 19.81
N VAL A 215 6.52 11.45 19.49
CA VAL A 215 6.06 11.32 18.10
C VAL A 215 4.82 12.16 17.88
N LYS A 216 4.86 13.06 16.91
CA LYS A 216 3.65 13.74 16.43
C LYS A 216 2.93 12.82 15.46
N VAL A 217 1.67 12.55 15.73
CA VAL A 217 0.76 11.81 14.84
C VAL A 217 -0.13 12.80 14.13
N ARG A 218 -0.24 12.70 12.82
CA ARG A 218 -1.20 13.45 12.01
C ARG A 218 -2.06 12.49 11.22
N MET A 219 -3.35 12.50 11.47
CA MET A 219 -4.32 11.67 10.75
C MET A 219 -5.16 12.52 9.83
N LYS A 220 -5.30 12.10 8.58
CA LYS A 220 -6.30 12.60 7.63
C LYS A 220 -7.51 11.68 7.70
N ILE A 221 -8.65 12.21 8.11
CA ILE A 221 -9.89 11.44 8.25
C ILE A 221 -10.85 11.86 7.14
N LEU A 222 -11.38 10.87 6.43
CA LEU A 222 -12.48 11.06 5.48
C LEU A 222 -13.82 10.83 6.16
N ASN A 223 -14.76 11.72 5.90
CA ASN A 223 -16.13 11.68 6.41
C ASN A 223 -17.13 11.76 5.24
N HIS A 224 -17.63 10.61 4.83
CA HIS A 224 -18.64 10.51 3.77
C HIS A 224 -20.09 10.59 4.29
N THR A 225 -20.27 10.87 5.59
CA THR A 225 -21.61 10.97 6.20
C THR A 225 -22.26 12.33 6.02
N HIS A 226 -21.46 13.37 5.70
CA HIS A 226 -21.88 14.78 5.64
C HIS A 226 -22.53 15.29 6.95
N LYS A 227 -22.13 14.72 8.10
CA LYS A 227 -22.61 15.06 9.43
C LYS A 227 -21.43 15.28 10.37
N LEU A 228 -21.70 15.93 11.49
CA LEU A 228 -20.70 16.04 12.57
C LEU A 228 -20.30 14.64 13.04
N VAL A 229 -19.02 14.37 12.96
CA VAL A 229 -18.35 13.18 13.52
C VAL A 229 -17.78 13.57 14.86
N THR A 230 -18.01 12.74 15.87
CA THR A 230 -17.37 12.85 17.19
C THR A 230 -16.90 11.48 17.65
N GLY A 231 -15.83 11.43 18.44
CA GLY A 231 -15.34 10.14 18.92
C GLY A 231 -13.95 10.23 19.53
N LYS A 232 -13.22 9.11 19.45
CA LYS A 232 -11.90 8.95 20.02
C LYS A 232 -10.98 8.15 19.10
N ALA A 233 -9.72 8.50 19.11
CA ALA A 233 -8.62 7.72 18.58
C ALA A 233 -7.84 7.11 19.76
N PHE A 234 -7.69 5.79 19.77
CA PHE A 234 -6.92 5.05 20.76
C PHE A 234 -5.61 4.62 20.11
N PHE A 235 -4.52 5.19 20.55
CA PHE A 235 -3.19 4.83 20.08
C PHE A 235 -2.57 3.77 20.98
N THR A 236 -2.03 2.73 20.37
CA THR A 236 -1.17 1.75 21.04
C THR A 236 0.18 1.77 20.35
N ILE A 237 1.24 2.13 21.05
CA ILE A 237 2.62 2.07 20.56
C ILE A 237 3.27 0.87 21.20
N SER A 238 3.86 0.01 20.38
CA SER A 238 4.53 -1.22 20.83
C SER A 238 5.86 -1.41 20.12
N GLY A 239 6.83 -1.97 20.83
CA GLY A 239 8.13 -2.41 20.36
C GLY A 239 8.57 -3.63 21.17
N GLU A 240 9.80 -4.10 20.99
CA GLU A 240 10.31 -5.35 21.61
C GLU A 240 10.08 -5.40 23.14
N GLN A 241 10.40 -4.31 23.83
CA GLN A 241 10.22 -4.18 25.29
C GLN A 241 9.48 -2.89 25.67
N TYR A 242 8.69 -2.36 24.75
CA TYR A 242 8.01 -1.08 24.91
C TYR A 242 6.53 -1.21 24.60
N LYS A 243 5.69 -0.64 25.45
CA LYS A 243 4.26 -0.52 25.21
C LYS A 243 3.69 0.71 25.89
N GLN A 244 2.96 1.51 25.16
CA GLN A 244 2.27 2.69 25.64
C GLN A 244 0.92 2.86 24.96
N THR A 245 -0.02 3.49 25.65
CA THR A 245 -1.34 3.82 25.10
C THR A 245 -1.65 5.31 25.28
N ARG A 246 -2.39 5.87 24.36
CA ARG A 246 -2.85 7.26 24.37
C ARG A 246 -4.26 7.36 23.81
N GLU A 247 -5.08 8.23 24.37
CA GLU A 247 -6.42 8.54 23.86
C GLU A 247 -6.48 10.01 23.43
N THR A 248 -7.08 10.27 22.27
CA THR A 248 -7.25 11.61 21.71
C THR A 248 -8.69 11.79 21.23
N MET A 249 -9.29 12.94 21.53
CA MET A 249 -10.63 13.28 21.07
C MET A 249 -10.62 13.60 19.57
N VAL A 250 -11.66 13.13 18.89
CA VAL A 250 -11.86 13.35 17.46
C VAL A 250 -13.17 14.10 17.25
N SER A 251 -13.12 15.18 16.48
CA SER A 251 -14.31 15.92 16.06
C SER A 251 -14.09 16.63 14.73
N GLY A 252 -15.04 16.52 13.82
CA GLY A 252 -15.00 17.19 12.51
C GLY A 252 -16.33 17.06 11.78
N ASN A 253 -16.69 18.07 10.99
CA ASN A 253 -17.93 18.09 10.20
C ASN A 253 -17.65 18.18 8.68
N ASP A 254 -16.41 18.48 8.29
CA ASP A 254 -16.00 18.52 6.90
C ASP A 254 -15.87 17.11 6.32
N SER A 255 -15.94 16.99 5.01
CA SER A 255 -15.70 15.72 4.31
C SER A 255 -14.25 15.23 4.45
N VAL A 256 -13.32 16.15 4.72
CA VAL A 256 -11.91 15.87 5.05
C VAL A 256 -11.55 16.72 6.25
N PHE A 257 -11.05 16.09 7.32
CA PHE A 257 -10.51 16.83 8.46
C PHE A 257 -9.28 16.13 9.02
N TYR A 258 -8.51 16.88 9.80
CA TYR A 258 -7.25 16.40 10.37
C TYR A 258 -7.34 16.34 11.89
N VAL A 259 -6.72 15.30 12.45
CA VAL A 259 -6.50 15.16 13.88
C VAL A 259 -5.00 15.02 14.13
N GLU A 260 -4.47 15.84 15.02
CA GLU A 260 -3.06 15.80 15.39
C GLU A 260 -2.94 15.61 16.92
N ASP A 261 -1.95 14.82 17.33
CA ASP A 261 -1.55 14.68 18.74
C ASP A 261 -0.03 14.52 18.83
N ILE A 262 0.55 14.92 19.93
CA ILE A 262 1.95 14.71 20.27
C ILE A 262 2.00 13.74 21.44
N ILE A 263 2.56 12.56 21.19
CA ILE A 263 2.65 11.48 22.16
C ILE A 263 4.07 11.45 22.71
N ALA A 264 4.22 11.79 24.01
CA ALA A 264 5.49 11.63 24.71
C ALA A 264 5.80 10.14 24.89
N LEU A 265 6.98 9.71 24.48
CA LEU A 265 7.39 8.29 24.46
C LEU A 265 8.20 7.90 25.72
N GLY A 266 8.60 8.89 26.53
CA GLY A 266 9.43 8.65 27.71
C GLY A 266 10.89 8.38 27.38
N LYS A 267 11.72 8.26 28.44
CA LYS A 267 13.19 8.15 28.29
C LYS A 267 13.69 6.76 27.95
N ASP A 268 12.86 5.74 28.12
CA ASP A 268 13.23 4.33 27.92
C ASP A 268 13.12 3.90 26.44
N ILE A 269 12.58 4.77 25.59
CA ILE A 269 12.52 4.51 24.16
C ILE A 269 13.91 4.55 23.53
N ARG A 270 14.23 3.54 22.72
CA ARG A 270 15.53 3.45 22.05
C ARG A 270 15.48 4.13 20.69
N LEU A 271 16.59 4.77 20.31
CA LEU A 271 16.73 5.37 18.99
C LEU A 271 16.91 4.31 17.91
N TRP A 272 16.56 4.69 16.70
CA TRP A 272 16.89 3.91 15.50
C TRP A 272 18.16 4.47 14.85
N ASP A 273 19.09 3.60 14.55
CA ASP A 273 20.26 3.88 13.71
C ASP A 273 20.66 2.62 12.91
N GLU A 274 21.72 2.72 12.07
CA GLU A 274 22.17 1.63 11.22
C GLU A 274 22.71 0.40 12.00
N PHE A 275 23.09 0.55 13.27
CA PHE A 275 23.63 -0.50 14.12
C PHE A 275 22.57 -1.12 15.03
N THR A 276 21.64 -0.30 15.47
CA THR A 276 20.54 -0.67 16.37
C THR A 276 19.21 -0.17 15.83
N PRO A 277 18.65 -0.80 14.79
CA PRO A 277 17.45 -0.32 14.10
C PRO A 277 16.17 -0.63 14.88
N ASN A 278 16.00 0.01 16.04
CA ASN A 278 14.83 -0.17 16.88
C ASN A 278 13.58 0.40 16.22
N LEU A 279 12.58 -0.45 16.02
CA LEU A 279 11.31 -0.08 15.40
C LEU A 279 10.16 -0.20 16.39
N TYR A 280 9.19 0.68 16.21
CA TYR A 280 7.95 0.72 16.97
C TYR A 280 6.76 0.74 16.01
N THR A 281 5.69 0.03 16.37
CA THR A 281 4.42 0.09 15.66
C THR A 281 3.45 0.95 16.45
N LEU A 282 2.91 1.98 15.81
CA LEU A 282 1.77 2.73 16.32
C LEU A 282 0.53 2.20 15.61
N GLN A 283 -0.38 1.61 16.40
CA GLN A 283 -1.73 1.26 15.97
C GLN A 283 -2.70 2.33 16.48
N CYS A 284 -3.56 2.80 15.60
CA CYS A 284 -4.69 3.67 15.92
C CYS A 284 -6.00 2.92 15.73
N ASP A 285 -6.77 2.76 16.79
CA ASP A 285 -8.15 2.29 16.74
C ASP A 285 -9.06 3.52 16.83
N LEU A 286 -9.63 3.93 15.69
CA LEU A 286 -10.56 5.05 15.59
C LEU A 286 -11.99 4.55 15.87
N ALA A 287 -12.64 5.12 16.85
CA ALA A 287 -14.05 4.88 17.18
C ALA A 287 -14.82 6.21 17.14
N THR A 288 -15.73 6.34 16.19
CA THR A 288 -16.49 7.59 15.97
C THR A 288 -17.97 7.33 15.84
N THR A 289 -18.76 8.40 15.99
CA THR A 289 -20.22 8.39 15.87
C THR A 289 -20.71 9.57 15.05
N THR A 290 -21.82 9.37 14.33
CA THR A 290 -22.65 10.44 13.79
C THR A 290 -24.10 10.20 14.21
N GLY A 291 -24.59 11.00 15.15
CA GLY A 291 -25.87 10.72 15.81
C GLY A 291 -25.83 9.39 16.56
N SER A 292 -26.66 8.41 16.15
CA SER A 292 -26.72 7.08 16.76
C SER A 292 -25.90 6.01 16.03
N THR A 293 -25.23 6.37 14.93
CA THR A 293 -24.46 5.40 14.10
C THR A 293 -23.00 5.41 14.51
N ASN A 294 -22.46 4.23 14.78
CA ASN A 294 -21.05 4.03 15.14
C ASN A 294 -20.23 3.61 13.91
N TYR A 295 -19.00 4.10 13.84
CA TYR A 295 -18.01 3.75 12.82
C TYR A 295 -16.69 3.42 13.49
N GLN A 296 -15.94 2.50 12.91
CA GLN A 296 -14.65 2.05 13.44
C GLN A 296 -13.66 1.86 12.29
N HIS A 297 -12.41 2.22 12.55
CA HIS A 297 -11.31 1.96 11.64
C HIS A 297 -10.03 1.71 12.43
N THR A 298 -9.23 0.74 12.01
CA THR A 298 -7.91 0.49 12.58
C THR A 298 -6.86 0.69 11.51
N GLN A 299 -5.84 1.49 11.83
CA GLN A 299 -4.67 1.69 10.97
C GLN A 299 -3.39 1.59 11.79
N SER A 300 -2.33 1.03 11.19
CA SER A 300 -1.03 0.90 11.84
C SER A 300 0.07 1.48 10.95
N ALA A 301 1.08 2.05 11.60
CA ALA A 301 2.30 2.50 10.95
C ALA A 301 3.51 2.17 11.81
N THR A 302 4.62 1.81 11.17
CA THR A 302 5.89 1.55 11.84
C THR A 302 6.79 2.78 11.77
N PHE A 303 7.54 3.05 12.83
CA PHE A 303 8.51 4.14 12.87
C PHE A 303 9.72 3.79 13.72
N GLY A 304 10.85 4.42 13.41
CA GLY A 304 12.02 4.48 14.28
C GLY A 304 12.16 5.88 14.88
N LEU A 305 12.53 5.98 16.15
CA LEU A 305 12.84 7.29 16.75
C LEU A 305 14.22 7.73 16.26
N ARG A 306 14.24 8.56 15.23
CA ARG A 306 15.48 9.09 14.62
C ARG A 306 15.31 10.51 14.17
N GLU A 307 16.43 11.20 14.10
CA GLU A 307 16.54 12.54 13.51
C GLU A 307 17.61 12.52 12.41
N ILE A 308 17.32 13.10 11.25
CA ILE A 308 18.30 13.35 10.19
C ILE A 308 18.48 14.85 10.05
N LYS A 309 19.72 15.31 10.05
CA LYS A 309 20.09 16.72 9.85
C LYS A 309 21.24 16.85 8.86
N ALA A 310 21.23 17.91 8.10
CA ALA A 310 22.41 18.37 7.35
C ALA A 310 23.13 19.44 8.19
N ASP A 311 24.43 19.28 8.38
CA ASP A 311 25.30 20.27 9.00
C ASP A 311 26.50 20.53 8.08
N ARG A 312 26.45 21.64 7.37
CA ARG A 312 27.42 21.99 6.30
C ARG A 312 27.58 20.82 5.31
N ASP A 313 28.73 20.16 5.37
CA ASP A 313 29.10 19.06 4.47
C ASP A 313 28.80 17.66 5.07
N ASN A 314 28.10 17.59 6.19
CA ASN A 314 27.83 16.34 6.89
C ASN A 314 26.34 16.04 6.96
N ILE A 315 26.03 14.74 6.87
CA ILE A 315 24.72 14.19 7.26
C ILE A 315 24.87 13.65 8.67
N LEU A 316 23.97 14.08 9.55
CA LEU A 316 23.92 13.65 10.94
C LEU A 316 22.66 12.78 11.16
N ILE A 317 22.85 11.64 11.81
CA ILE A 317 21.76 10.81 12.34
C ILE A 317 21.87 10.83 13.87
N ASN A 318 20.81 11.29 14.54
CA ASN A 318 20.77 11.44 16.00
C ASN A 318 21.96 12.27 16.55
N GLY A 319 22.39 13.28 15.79
CA GLY A 319 23.52 14.13 16.15
C GLY A 319 24.92 13.55 15.80
N HIS A 320 25.00 12.31 15.32
CA HIS A 320 26.25 11.66 14.95
C HIS A 320 26.48 11.72 13.43
N ARG A 321 27.69 12.04 13.02
CA ARG A 321 28.08 12.05 11.61
C ARG A 321 27.98 10.66 11.02
N VAL A 322 27.25 10.53 9.91
CA VAL A 322 27.13 9.30 9.12
C VAL A 322 27.99 9.40 7.87
N HIS A 323 28.71 8.33 7.57
CA HIS A 323 29.41 8.15 6.31
C HIS A 323 28.62 7.16 5.45
N LEU A 324 27.97 7.65 4.40
CA LEU A 324 27.20 6.81 3.49
C LEU A 324 28.14 5.99 2.60
N ARG A 325 28.05 4.69 2.72
CA ARG A 325 28.75 3.69 1.91
C ARG A 325 27.69 2.89 1.17
N GLY A 326 27.53 3.16 -0.11
CA GLY A 326 26.38 2.65 -0.81
C GLY A 326 26.64 2.14 -2.22
N THR A 327 25.58 1.59 -2.78
CA THR A 327 25.50 1.20 -4.19
C THR A 327 24.30 1.87 -4.86
N VAL A 328 24.29 1.83 -6.19
CA VAL A 328 23.16 2.29 -7.02
C VAL A 328 22.37 1.10 -7.48
N GLU A 329 21.04 1.20 -7.43
CA GLU A 329 20.10 0.24 -7.98
C GLU A 329 19.29 0.91 -9.10
N ASN A 330 19.32 0.32 -10.30
CA ASN A 330 18.79 0.89 -11.54
C ASN A 330 17.56 0.14 -12.06
N ALA A 331 16.78 -0.50 -11.19
CA ALA A 331 15.66 -1.36 -11.56
C ALA A 331 16.04 -2.55 -12.47
N VAL A 332 17.28 -3.06 -12.37
CA VAL A 332 17.78 -4.15 -13.21
C VAL A 332 17.69 -5.49 -12.51
N PHE A 333 16.61 -6.22 -12.78
CA PHE A 333 16.32 -7.53 -12.19
C PHE A 333 16.27 -8.60 -13.30
N PRO A 334 17.42 -9.19 -13.71
CA PRO A 334 17.51 -10.00 -14.92
C PRO A 334 16.75 -11.34 -14.86
N LYS A 335 16.36 -11.81 -13.69
CA LYS A 335 15.61 -13.06 -13.53
C LYS A 335 14.10 -12.87 -13.76
N THR A 336 13.57 -11.72 -13.40
CA THR A 336 12.13 -11.42 -13.42
C THR A 336 11.77 -10.33 -14.42
N GLY A 337 12.69 -9.39 -14.65
CA GLY A 337 12.43 -8.19 -15.44
C GLY A 337 11.76 -7.06 -14.64
N TYR A 338 11.40 -7.31 -13.38
CA TYR A 338 10.78 -6.34 -12.46
C TYR A 338 11.34 -6.50 -11.04
N ALA A 339 11.22 -5.43 -10.25
CA ALA A 339 11.66 -5.43 -8.85
C ALA A 339 10.80 -6.38 -7.99
N PRO A 340 11.39 -7.12 -7.05
CA PRO A 340 10.63 -7.96 -6.14
C PRO A 340 9.70 -7.12 -5.25
N VAL A 341 8.50 -7.65 -4.99
CA VAL A 341 7.47 -7.01 -4.17
C VAL A 341 7.35 -7.61 -2.77
N ASP A 342 8.16 -8.60 -2.46
CA ASP A 342 8.15 -9.34 -1.19
C ASP A 342 9.32 -8.96 -0.27
N ASP A 343 9.08 -9.04 1.04
CA ASP A 343 10.05 -8.69 2.06
C ASP A 343 11.29 -9.63 2.04
N ALA A 344 11.10 -10.93 1.77
CA ALA A 344 12.19 -11.91 1.80
C ALA A 344 13.24 -11.66 0.73
N SER A 345 12.83 -11.27 -0.47
CA SER A 345 13.72 -10.89 -1.56
C SER A 345 14.55 -9.65 -1.21
N TRP A 346 13.91 -8.63 -0.64
CA TRP A 346 14.60 -7.42 -0.19
C TRP A 346 15.48 -7.67 1.03
N GLU A 347 15.08 -8.53 1.97
CA GLU A 347 15.90 -8.92 3.11
C GLU A 347 17.22 -9.57 2.62
N ARG A 348 17.15 -10.47 1.63
CA ARG A 348 18.33 -11.05 1.00
C ARG A 348 19.22 -9.99 0.34
N ILE A 349 18.66 -9.07 -0.45
CA ILE A 349 19.40 -8.02 -1.16
C ILE A 349 20.12 -7.11 -0.17
N LEU A 350 19.39 -6.60 0.81
CA LEU A 350 19.93 -5.62 1.78
C LEU A 350 20.83 -6.25 2.81
N THR A 351 20.66 -7.52 3.15
CA THR A 351 21.61 -8.27 4.00
C THR A 351 22.95 -8.42 3.29
N ILE A 352 22.94 -8.81 2.01
CA ILE A 352 24.19 -8.89 1.22
C ILE A 352 24.90 -7.52 1.18
N LEU A 353 24.14 -6.45 0.95
CA LEU A 353 24.69 -5.08 0.96
C LEU A 353 25.36 -4.78 2.32
N LYS A 354 24.71 -5.12 3.42
CA LYS A 354 25.22 -4.91 4.78
C LYS A 354 26.47 -5.77 5.07
N ASP A 355 26.52 -7.01 4.60
CA ASP A 355 27.66 -7.92 4.73
C ASP A 355 28.92 -7.37 4.03
N TYR A 356 28.75 -6.60 2.94
CA TYR A 356 29.83 -5.84 2.29
C TYR A 356 30.20 -4.53 2.99
N GLY A 357 29.62 -4.27 4.18
CA GLY A 357 29.90 -3.05 4.97
C GLY A 357 29.22 -1.79 4.43
N MET A 358 28.24 -1.95 3.54
CA MET A 358 27.45 -0.85 3.02
C MET A 358 26.24 -0.56 3.93
N ASN A 359 25.81 0.70 3.99
CA ASN A 359 24.67 1.15 4.78
C ASN A 359 23.67 1.99 3.98
N HIS A 360 23.86 2.10 2.65
CA HIS A 360 23.08 2.98 1.80
C HIS A 360 22.79 2.35 0.43
N MET A 361 21.56 2.57 -0.07
CA MET A 361 21.17 2.22 -1.44
C MET A 361 20.46 3.39 -2.09
N ARG A 362 20.95 3.80 -3.27
CA ARG A 362 20.36 4.83 -4.12
C ARG A 362 19.52 4.16 -5.20
N PHE A 363 18.24 4.49 -5.27
CA PHE A 363 17.35 4.07 -6.35
C PHE A 363 17.36 5.14 -7.44
N HIS A 364 18.07 4.84 -8.53
CA HIS A 364 18.32 5.81 -9.60
C HIS A 364 17.11 5.92 -10.51
N SER A 365 16.42 7.06 -10.43
CA SER A 365 15.23 7.44 -11.21
C SER A 365 14.02 6.51 -11.03
N TRP A 366 13.87 5.86 -9.88
CA TRP A 366 12.69 5.05 -9.59
C TRP A 366 12.42 4.89 -8.09
N CYS A 367 11.17 4.54 -7.76
CA CYS A 367 10.76 4.25 -6.38
C CYS A 367 10.49 2.75 -6.22
N PRO A 368 11.19 2.06 -5.29
CA PRO A 368 11.01 0.64 -5.08
C PRO A 368 9.66 0.32 -4.41
N PRO A 369 9.25 -0.97 -4.37
CA PRO A 369 8.10 -1.43 -3.59
C PRO A 369 8.21 -1.15 -2.10
N ALA A 370 7.06 -1.11 -1.42
CA ALA A 370 6.99 -0.89 0.04
C ALA A 370 7.83 -1.91 0.83
N ALA A 371 8.00 -3.13 0.31
CA ALA A 371 8.86 -4.15 0.89
C ALA A 371 10.32 -3.72 1.05
N ALA A 372 10.86 -2.93 0.10
CA ALA A 372 12.22 -2.40 0.21
C ALA A 372 12.37 -1.45 1.41
N PHE A 373 11.39 -0.57 1.61
CA PHE A 373 11.39 0.38 2.73
C PHE A 373 11.25 -0.35 4.08
N ARG A 374 10.26 -1.26 4.20
CA ARG A 374 10.08 -2.04 5.43
C ARG A 374 11.33 -2.81 5.82
N THR A 375 11.98 -3.41 4.84
CA THR A 375 13.18 -4.21 5.07
C THR A 375 14.39 -3.34 5.40
N ALA A 376 14.53 -2.20 4.73
CA ALA A 376 15.59 -1.23 5.04
C ALA A 376 15.46 -0.67 6.46
N ASP A 377 14.25 -0.33 6.89
CA ASP A 377 13.98 0.11 8.26
C ASP A 377 14.37 -0.96 9.28
N LYS A 378 14.03 -2.22 9.00
CA LYS A 378 14.35 -3.39 9.86
C LYS A 378 15.86 -3.67 9.94
N LEU A 379 16.58 -3.49 8.85
CA LEU A 379 18.01 -3.81 8.76
C LEU A 379 18.93 -2.62 9.05
N GLY A 380 18.43 -1.42 9.22
CA GLY A 380 19.23 -0.22 9.44
C GLY A 380 19.95 0.26 8.17
N ILE A 381 19.27 0.26 7.03
CA ILE A 381 19.79 0.73 5.75
C ILE A 381 19.15 2.06 5.39
N TYR A 382 19.96 3.02 4.93
CA TYR A 382 19.48 4.30 4.42
C TYR A 382 19.12 4.16 2.94
N LEU A 383 17.95 4.66 2.56
CA LEU A 383 17.50 4.66 1.16
C LEU A 383 17.45 6.08 0.61
N GLU A 384 17.97 6.27 -0.60
CA GLU A 384 17.80 7.48 -1.40
C GLU A 384 16.95 7.13 -2.61
N VAL A 385 15.76 7.73 -2.70
CA VAL A 385 14.79 7.48 -3.76
C VAL A 385 14.69 8.69 -4.65
N GLU A 386 14.99 8.52 -5.93
CA GLU A 386 14.86 9.59 -6.92
C GLU A 386 13.49 9.57 -7.59
N MET A 387 13.06 10.75 -7.99
CA MET A 387 11.86 10.89 -8.81
C MET A 387 12.05 10.17 -10.15
N PRO A 388 10.99 9.55 -10.72
CA PRO A 388 11.05 8.86 -12.01
C PRO A 388 11.15 9.87 -13.17
N MET A 389 12.22 10.63 -13.21
CA MET A 389 12.51 11.63 -14.21
C MET A 389 14.00 11.60 -14.56
N TRP A 390 14.29 11.79 -15.84
CA TRP A 390 15.63 11.99 -16.33
C TRP A 390 15.69 13.32 -17.09
N GLY A 391 16.54 14.25 -16.61
CA GLY A 391 16.70 15.58 -17.17
C GLY A 391 17.64 15.66 -18.37
#